data_ab27097c5a7b9a5489841fd3be5ae6c8
#
_entry.id   ab27097c5a7b9a5489841fd3be5ae6c8
#
_cell.length_a   1.000
_cell.length_b   1.000
_cell.length_c   1.000
_cell.angle_alpha   90.00
_cell.angle_beta   90.00
_cell.angle_gamma   90.00
#
_symmetry.space_group_name_H-M   'P 1'
#
loop_
_entity.id
_entity.type
_entity.pdbx_description
1 polymer ?
#
loop_
_entity_poly.entity_id
_entity_poly.type
_entity_poly.pdbx_seq_one_letter_code
_entity_poly.pdbx_strand_id
1 'polypeptide(L)'
;MLANWKALLFLWSLLPDLCLLRFTAVVSSHLLSEQTDSGEFQRQEDAFREWISNDGSTAYPAAAGRYHLYVSLACPWASRTIIFRKLKGLEDAIGMTIVDPFRNEKGWAFRDPERTRPGSPLDKLDDFESTDPVSGFHYLSQGYTATDPNFKERVTVPVLWDKKTRKIVNNCEDDICPIFNGVFNEFAKNKNIDFFPKDIKDEHAKLSDFLYDNINNGVYRAGFAMRQRAYEVSCKKLFDALDEMEKRLSKSRYLFGNRMVEADWRLFCTLIRFDVVYHGHFKCNLRRIIDYPNLQGYLLDLYQHPGVAETVSIDQIKRHYYMTHEEINPTRIVPLGPIIDLTKPHGRNRLS
;
A
#
# COMPACT_ATOMS: atom_id res chain seq x y z
N MET A 1 -8.58 -70.33 -13.10
CA MET A 1 -9.20 -69.71 -11.90
C MET A 1 -9.63 -68.30 -12.25
N LEU A 2 -10.86 -68.19 -12.76
CA LEU A 2 -11.50 -66.91 -13.10
C LEU A 2 -12.48 -66.61 -11.97
N ALA A 3 -12.11 -65.67 -11.10
CA ALA A 3 -12.95 -65.29 -9.96
C ALA A 3 -13.37 -63.81 -10.13
N ASN A 4 -14.68 -63.66 -10.35
CA ASN A 4 -15.57 -62.57 -9.94
C ASN A 4 -15.12 -61.09 -10.05
N TRP A 5 -15.26 -60.54 -11.24
CA TRP A 5 -15.29 -59.09 -11.47
C TRP A 5 -16.73 -58.50 -11.41
N LYS A 6 -17.74 -59.27 -11.08
CA LYS A 6 -19.16 -58.80 -11.02
C LYS A 6 -19.63 -58.28 -9.64
N ALA A 7 -18.81 -58.34 -8.63
CA ALA A 7 -19.18 -57.84 -7.28
C ALA A 7 -18.76 -56.38 -6.99
N LEU A 8 -17.96 -55.73 -7.86
CA LEU A 8 -17.51 -54.36 -7.66
C LEU A 8 -18.37 -53.29 -8.39
N LEU A 9 -19.34 -53.72 -9.18
CA LEU A 9 -20.21 -52.80 -9.94
C LEU A 9 -21.56 -52.52 -9.23
N PHE A 10 -21.84 -53.15 -8.09
CA PHE A 10 -23.13 -53.00 -7.37
C PHE A 10 -23.06 -52.08 -6.12
N LEU A 11 -21.87 -51.55 -5.79
CA LEU A 11 -21.67 -50.60 -4.68
C LEU A 11 -21.56 -49.12 -5.11
N TRP A 12 -21.72 -48.87 -6.41
CA TRP A 12 -21.63 -47.48 -6.96
C TRP A 12 -23.02 -46.85 -7.20
N SER A 13 -24.11 -47.54 -6.92
CA SER A 13 -25.47 -47.03 -7.15
C SER A 13 -26.26 -46.61 -5.90
N LEU A 14 -25.59 -46.51 -4.72
CA LEU A 14 -26.24 -46.12 -3.46
C LEU A 14 -25.60 -44.94 -2.74
N LEU A 15 -24.82 -44.12 -3.41
CA LEU A 15 -24.36 -42.82 -2.89
C LEU A 15 -24.60 -41.71 -3.94
N PRO A 16 -25.84 -41.23 -4.11
CA PRO A 16 -26.06 -39.91 -4.64
C PRO A 16 -25.81 -38.97 -3.47
N ASP A 17 -25.02 -37.90 -3.66
CA ASP A 17 -24.88 -36.69 -2.85
C ASP A 17 -23.69 -36.54 -1.88
N LEU A 18 -22.61 -37.27 -1.97
CA LEU A 18 -21.46 -37.00 -1.07
C LEU A 18 -20.13 -36.82 -1.77
N CYS A 19 -20.08 -36.21 -2.94
CA CYS A 19 -18.80 -35.83 -3.56
C CYS A 19 -18.93 -34.62 -4.51
N LEU A 20 -19.65 -33.59 -4.11
CA LEU A 20 -19.51 -32.23 -4.59
C LEU A 20 -19.19 -31.35 -3.37
N LEU A 21 -18.11 -31.67 -2.65
CA LEU A 21 -17.36 -30.68 -1.96
C LEU A 21 -16.81 -29.76 -3.10
N ARG A 22 -17.64 -28.79 -3.48
CA ARG A 22 -17.18 -27.61 -4.15
C ARG A 22 -16.07 -27.05 -3.26
N PHE A 23 -14.82 -27.18 -3.68
CA PHE A 23 -13.80 -26.23 -3.34
C PHE A 23 -14.25 -24.87 -3.90
N THR A 24 -15.22 -24.25 -3.28
CA THR A 24 -15.34 -22.82 -3.32
C THR A 24 -14.12 -22.34 -2.56
N ALA A 25 -13.05 -22.04 -3.30
CA ALA A 25 -12.04 -21.17 -2.78
C ALA A 25 -12.80 -19.99 -2.15
N VAL A 26 -12.66 -19.79 -0.85
CA VAL A 26 -13.18 -18.60 -0.16
C VAL A 26 -12.34 -17.46 -0.68
N VAL A 27 -12.72 -16.95 -1.85
CA VAL A 27 -12.20 -15.68 -2.33
C VAL A 27 -12.64 -14.67 -1.29
N SER A 28 -11.69 -13.98 -0.68
CA SER A 28 -11.98 -12.93 0.30
C SER A 28 -13.10 -12.04 -0.24
N SER A 29 -14.15 -11.84 0.53
CA SER A 29 -15.34 -11.08 0.13
C SER A 29 -14.96 -9.66 -0.38
N HIS A 30 -13.85 -9.11 0.09
CA HIS A 30 -13.33 -7.81 -0.30
C HIS A 30 -12.72 -7.78 -1.72
N LEU A 31 -12.06 -8.86 -2.17
CA LEU A 31 -11.56 -8.93 -3.55
C LEU A 31 -12.68 -9.08 -4.57
N LEU A 32 -13.74 -9.77 -4.22
CA LEU A 32 -14.90 -9.90 -5.13
C LEU A 32 -15.60 -8.55 -5.37
N SER A 33 -15.66 -7.68 -4.36
CA SER A 33 -16.26 -6.33 -4.50
C SER A 33 -15.39 -5.35 -5.30
N GLU A 34 -14.10 -5.65 -5.48
CA GLU A 34 -13.14 -4.84 -6.25
C GLU A 34 -12.85 -5.44 -7.64
N GLN A 35 -13.73 -6.33 -8.17
CA GLN A 35 -13.59 -6.95 -9.50
C GLN A 35 -14.74 -6.56 -10.41
N THR A 36 -14.40 -6.29 -11.67
CA THR A 36 -15.38 -6.15 -12.74
C THR A 36 -15.71 -7.51 -13.36
N ASP A 37 -16.80 -7.58 -14.15
CA ASP A 37 -17.18 -8.79 -14.89
C ASP A 37 -16.09 -9.23 -15.90
N SER A 38 -15.27 -8.29 -16.38
CA SER A 38 -14.11 -8.58 -17.23
C SER A 38 -12.91 -9.17 -16.48
N GLY A 39 -12.97 -9.23 -15.13
CA GLY A 39 -11.90 -9.69 -14.26
C GLY A 39 -10.79 -8.66 -14.04
N GLU A 40 -11.11 -7.39 -14.25
CA GLU A 40 -10.23 -6.26 -13.96
C GLU A 40 -10.40 -5.79 -12.52
N PHE A 41 -9.31 -5.41 -11.87
CA PHE A 41 -9.34 -4.84 -10.52
C PHE A 41 -9.79 -3.39 -10.57
N GLN A 42 -10.80 -3.06 -9.77
CA GLN A 42 -11.32 -1.70 -9.55
C GLN A 42 -11.20 -1.34 -8.09
N ARG A 43 -10.34 -0.35 -7.78
CA ARG A 43 -10.10 0.10 -6.41
C ARG A 43 -11.33 0.84 -5.86
N GLN A 44 -11.70 0.51 -4.61
CA GLN A 44 -12.69 1.26 -3.83
C GLN A 44 -12.21 2.70 -3.58
N GLU A 45 -13.14 3.66 -3.63
CA GLU A 45 -12.87 5.05 -3.24
C GLU A 45 -12.67 5.20 -1.72
N ASP A 46 -12.03 6.30 -1.31
CA ASP A 46 -11.80 6.59 0.09
C ASP A 46 -13.06 7.20 0.73
N ALA A 47 -13.52 6.62 1.84
CA ALA A 47 -14.80 6.93 2.45
C ALA A 47 -14.85 8.27 3.22
N PHE A 48 -13.71 8.71 3.77
CA PHE A 48 -13.62 9.90 4.62
C PHE A 48 -12.66 10.89 4.00
N ARG A 49 -13.19 12.06 3.58
CA ARG A 49 -12.42 13.07 2.85
C ARG A 49 -12.65 14.50 3.38
N GLU A 50 -12.84 14.62 4.69
CA GLU A 50 -12.90 15.93 5.35
C GLU A 50 -11.52 16.60 5.33
N TRP A 51 -11.54 17.94 5.34
CA TRP A 51 -10.33 18.74 5.20
C TRP A 51 -9.97 19.47 6.51
N ILE A 52 -8.69 19.65 6.78
CA ILE A 52 -8.18 20.48 7.86
C ILE A 52 -7.88 21.87 7.29
N SER A 53 -8.26 22.95 8.00
CA SER A 53 -8.02 24.33 7.55
C SER A 53 -7.44 25.22 8.66
N ASN A 54 -6.79 26.31 8.25
CA ASN A 54 -6.28 27.34 9.18
C ASN A 54 -7.20 28.57 9.25
N ASP A 55 -8.14 28.70 8.32
CA ASP A 55 -9.02 29.86 8.17
C ASP A 55 -10.41 29.68 8.77
N GLY A 56 -10.67 28.54 9.41
CA GLY A 56 -11.96 28.19 9.99
C GLY A 56 -13.04 27.76 8.97
N SER A 57 -12.66 27.52 7.72
CA SER A 57 -13.57 27.04 6.67
C SER A 57 -14.06 25.61 6.88
N THR A 58 -13.39 24.84 7.76
CA THR A 58 -13.76 23.46 8.10
C THR A 58 -13.94 23.28 9.59
N ALA A 59 -14.59 22.17 10.01
CA ALA A 59 -14.77 21.78 11.40
C ALA A 59 -13.44 21.36 12.09
N TYR A 60 -12.37 21.19 11.33
CA TYR A 60 -11.10 20.66 11.77
C TYR A 60 -9.99 21.71 11.64
N PRO A 61 -9.78 22.59 12.63
CA PRO A 61 -8.68 23.56 12.61
C PRO A 61 -7.34 22.86 12.80
N ALA A 62 -6.30 23.34 12.10
CA ALA A 62 -4.94 22.86 12.29
C ALA A 62 -4.47 23.14 13.73
N ALA A 63 -3.94 22.13 14.40
CA ALA A 63 -3.43 22.24 15.77
C ALA A 63 -2.38 21.15 16.03
N ALA A 64 -1.22 21.55 16.51
CA ALA A 64 -0.18 20.61 16.92
C ALA A 64 -0.67 19.67 18.03
N GLY A 65 -0.36 18.38 17.91
CA GLY A 65 -0.73 17.35 18.87
C GLY A 65 -2.19 16.90 18.83
N ARG A 66 -3.08 17.56 18.04
CA ARG A 66 -4.50 17.18 17.94
C ARG A 66 -4.71 15.92 17.07
N TYR A 67 -3.99 15.81 16.00
CA TYR A 67 -4.20 14.74 15.01
C TYR A 67 -3.20 13.60 15.18
N HIS A 68 -3.62 12.42 14.74
CA HIS A 68 -2.84 11.20 14.79
C HIS A 68 -2.96 10.43 13.48
N LEU A 69 -1.85 9.92 12.96
CA LEU A 69 -1.78 9.19 11.71
C LEU A 69 -1.66 7.69 11.97
N TYR A 70 -2.63 6.90 11.53
CA TYR A 70 -2.53 5.44 11.52
C TYR A 70 -2.06 4.95 10.15
N VAL A 71 -1.02 4.12 10.14
CA VAL A 71 -0.32 3.70 8.93
C VAL A 71 0.12 2.25 8.98
N SER A 72 0.35 1.66 7.80
CA SER A 72 1.14 0.45 7.65
C SER A 72 2.40 0.76 6.85
N LEU A 73 3.57 0.31 7.31
CA LEU A 73 4.83 0.45 6.54
C LEU A 73 4.80 -0.39 5.25
N ALA A 74 3.92 -1.37 5.18
CA ALA A 74 3.73 -2.16 3.97
C ALA A 74 2.93 -1.43 2.88
N CYS A 75 2.00 -0.54 3.26
CA CYS A 75 1.08 0.12 2.32
C CYS A 75 1.78 1.24 1.55
N PRO A 76 1.81 1.24 0.20
CA PRO A 76 2.44 2.31 -0.59
C PRO A 76 1.72 3.65 -0.44
N TRP A 77 0.41 3.63 -0.29
CA TRP A 77 -0.42 4.82 -0.09
C TRP A 77 -0.07 5.51 1.24
N ALA A 78 -0.07 4.76 2.33
CA ALA A 78 0.34 5.26 3.65
C ALA A 78 1.82 5.71 3.68
N SER A 79 2.72 5.03 2.96
CA SER A 79 4.14 5.40 2.91
C SER A 79 4.37 6.83 2.44
N ARG A 80 3.58 7.33 1.49
CA ARG A 80 3.69 8.72 1.02
C ARG A 80 3.41 9.70 2.15
N THR A 81 2.36 9.47 2.96
CA THR A 81 2.06 10.32 4.11
C THR A 81 3.12 10.24 5.22
N ILE A 82 3.73 9.08 5.42
CA ILE A 82 4.84 8.90 6.36
C ILE A 82 6.06 9.72 5.92
N ILE A 83 6.43 9.64 4.63
CA ILE A 83 7.53 10.40 4.04
C ILE A 83 7.30 11.90 4.18
N PHE A 84 6.09 12.38 3.87
CA PHE A 84 5.73 13.79 4.03
C PHE A 84 5.84 14.25 5.48
N ARG A 85 5.28 13.48 6.42
CA ARG A 85 5.40 13.77 7.86
C ARG A 85 6.86 13.88 8.29
N LYS A 86 7.72 12.96 7.81
CA LYS A 86 9.15 12.91 8.12
C LYS A 86 9.90 14.09 7.52
N LEU A 87 9.78 14.29 6.22
CA LEU A 87 10.56 15.30 5.50
C LEU A 87 10.14 16.74 5.85
N LYS A 88 8.87 16.97 6.15
CA LYS A 88 8.38 18.24 6.69
C LYS A 88 8.78 18.46 8.15
N GLY A 89 9.22 17.41 8.87
CA GLY A 89 9.53 17.48 10.30
C GLY A 89 8.29 17.75 11.15
N LEU A 90 7.20 16.98 10.90
CA LEU A 90 5.91 17.11 11.58
C LEU A 90 5.73 16.13 12.73
N GLU A 91 6.79 15.43 13.16
CA GLU A 91 6.71 14.37 14.17
C GLU A 91 6.19 14.87 15.52
N ASP A 92 6.49 16.13 15.90
CA ASP A 92 6.01 16.73 17.13
C ASP A 92 4.55 17.25 17.02
N ALA A 93 4.09 17.55 15.80
CA ALA A 93 2.75 18.08 15.54
C ALA A 93 1.71 16.98 15.29
N ILE A 94 2.11 15.87 14.66
CA ILE A 94 1.22 14.78 14.25
C ILE A 94 1.81 13.46 14.78
N GLY A 95 1.15 12.85 15.76
CA GLY A 95 1.50 11.52 16.25
C GLY A 95 1.31 10.45 15.17
N MET A 96 1.92 9.29 15.34
CA MET A 96 1.78 8.18 14.39
C MET A 96 1.80 6.83 15.11
N THR A 97 0.93 5.92 14.70
CA THR A 97 0.94 4.51 15.11
C THR A 97 0.95 3.62 13.88
N ILE A 98 1.81 2.60 13.91
CA ILE A 98 1.96 1.63 12.84
C ILE A 98 1.11 0.40 13.19
N VAL A 99 0.25 -0.03 12.27
CA VAL A 99 -0.50 -1.27 12.40
C VAL A 99 0.36 -2.48 12.04
N ASP A 100 -0.04 -3.66 12.50
CA ASP A 100 0.60 -4.93 12.15
C ASP A 100 0.64 -5.14 10.62
N PRO A 101 1.73 -5.65 10.06
CA PRO A 101 1.80 -5.92 8.62
C PRO A 101 0.81 -6.99 8.16
N PHE A 102 0.45 -7.94 9.01
CA PHE A 102 -0.54 -8.96 8.67
C PHE A 102 -1.97 -8.43 8.91
N ARG A 103 -2.73 -8.34 7.83
CA ARG A 103 -4.15 -7.97 7.84
C ARG A 103 -5.01 -9.24 7.71
N ASN A 104 -5.87 -9.50 8.69
CA ASN A 104 -6.83 -10.58 8.67
C ASN A 104 -8.23 -10.11 8.22
N GLU A 105 -9.25 -10.95 8.36
CA GLU A 105 -10.65 -10.66 8.01
C GLU A 105 -11.23 -9.46 8.80
N LYS A 106 -10.76 -9.24 10.04
CA LYS A 106 -11.16 -8.09 10.87
C LYS A 106 -10.43 -6.79 10.49
N GLY A 107 -9.48 -6.85 9.57
CA GLY A 107 -8.73 -5.71 9.07
C GLY A 107 -7.35 -5.56 9.71
N TRP A 108 -6.89 -4.31 9.81
CA TRP A 108 -5.61 -3.93 10.38
C TRP A 108 -5.65 -3.95 11.91
N ALA A 109 -4.74 -4.69 12.53
CA ALA A 109 -4.66 -4.84 13.98
C ALA A 109 -3.52 -4.01 14.58
N PHE A 110 -3.66 -3.64 15.86
CA PHE A 110 -2.61 -3.01 16.65
C PHE A 110 -1.92 -4.10 17.48
N ARG A 111 -1.00 -4.84 16.87
CA ARG A 111 -0.21 -5.90 17.49
C ARG A 111 1.26 -5.57 17.46
N ASP A 112 2.03 -6.23 18.33
CA ASP A 112 3.47 -6.29 18.16
C ASP A 112 3.80 -7.05 16.85
N PRO A 113 4.50 -6.41 15.88
CA PRO A 113 4.88 -7.05 14.63
C PRO A 113 5.71 -8.33 14.78
N GLU A 114 6.36 -8.52 15.93
CA GLU A 114 7.12 -9.74 16.20
C GLU A 114 6.23 -10.99 16.37
N ARG A 115 4.96 -10.81 16.75
CA ARG A 115 4.00 -11.92 16.87
C ARG A 115 3.54 -12.48 15.52
N THR A 116 3.64 -11.71 14.45
CA THR A 116 3.21 -12.08 13.10
C THR A 116 4.36 -12.46 12.18
N ARG A 117 5.44 -13.00 12.75
CA ARG A 117 6.54 -13.55 11.94
C ARG A 117 6.07 -14.74 11.12
N PRO A 118 6.69 -14.97 9.93
CA PRO A 118 6.42 -16.17 9.13
C PRO A 118 6.56 -17.45 9.97
N GLY A 119 5.52 -18.31 9.93
CA GLY A 119 5.45 -19.54 10.73
C GLY A 119 4.84 -19.38 12.12
N SER A 120 4.45 -18.18 12.54
CA SER A 120 3.66 -18.01 13.77
C SER A 120 2.27 -18.65 13.63
N PRO A 121 1.73 -19.26 14.71
CA PRO A 121 0.38 -19.80 14.71
C PRO A 121 -0.65 -18.70 14.50
N LEU A 122 -1.38 -18.73 13.38
CA LEU A 122 -2.36 -17.68 13.02
C LEU A 122 -3.61 -17.71 13.90
N ASP A 123 -3.97 -18.88 14.46
CA ASP A 123 -5.08 -19.10 15.39
C ASP A 123 -4.91 -18.33 16.72
N LYS A 124 -3.67 -17.98 17.10
CA LYS A 124 -3.35 -17.21 18.30
C LYS A 124 -3.19 -15.70 18.05
N LEU A 125 -3.41 -15.24 16.83
CA LEU A 125 -3.22 -13.82 16.50
C LEU A 125 -4.29 -12.89 17.08
N ASP A 126 -5.41 -13.41 17.54
CA ASP A 126 -6.48 -12.63 18.18
C ASP A 126 -6.31 -12.46 19.69
N ASP A 127 -5.28 -13.08 20.29
CA ASP A 127 -4.92 -12.84 21.70
C ASP A 127 -4.14 -11.52 21.79
N PHE A 128 -4.86 -10.42 22.01
CA PHE A 128 -4.29 -9.10 22.09
C PHE A 128 -3.74 -8.80 23.49
N GLU A 129 -2.44 -8.54 23.57
CA GLU A 129 -1.82 -7.87 24.73
C GLU A 129 -1.60 -6.37 24.47
N SER A 130 -1.74 -5.91 23.21
CA SER A 130 -1.52 -4.51 22.84
C SER A 130 -2.74 -3.89 22.18
N THR A 131 -2.90 -2.60 22.42
CA THR A 131 -3.91 -1.75 21.81
C THR A 131 -3.26 -0.51 21.24
N ASP A 132 -3.98 0.19 20.36
CA ASP A 132 -3.61 1.53 19.94
C ASP A 132 -3.46 2.47 21.16
N PRO A 133 -2.31 3.19 21.28
CA PRO A 133 -2.04 4.03 22.45
C PRO A 133 -2.89 5.30 22.54
N VAL A 134 -3.64 5.65 21.47
CA VAL A 134 -4.43 6.88 21.38
C VAL A 134 -5.89 6.65 21.76
N SER A 135 -6.50 5.59 21.28
CA SER A 135 -7.93 5.32 21.41
C SER A 135 -8.24 3.99 22.09
N GLY A 136 -7.23 3.14 22.32
CA GLY A 136 -7.38 1.81 22.92
C GLY A 136 -7.99 0.78 21.99
N PHE A 137 -7.94 0.98 20.69
CA PHE A 137 -8.48 0.04 19.71
C PHE A 137 -7.58 -1.20 19.56
N HIS A 138 -8.18 -2.35 19.38
CA HIS A 138 -7.49 -3.57 18.96
C HIS A 138 -7.34 -3.65 17.43
N TYR A 139 -8.35 -3.14 16.71
CA TYR A 139 -8.39 -3.08 15.25
C TYR A 139 -8.71 -1.66 14.77
N LEU A 140 -8.12 -1.26 13.66
CA LEU A 140 -8.40 0.03 13.05
C LEU A 140 -9.87 0.15 12.59
N SER A 141 -10.55 -0.96 12.30
CA SER A 141 -11.98 -0.99 12.00
C SER A 141 -12.85 -0.36 13.10
N GLN A 142 -12.41 -0.40 14.36
CA GLN A 142 -13.12 0.26 15.46
C GLN A 142 -13.10 1.79 15.32
N GLY A 143 -12.05 2.37 14.74
CA GLY A 143 -12.01 3.80 14.39
C GLY A 143 -12.98 4.16 13.27
N TYR A 144 -13.12 3.28 12.27
CA TYR A 144 -14.09 3.45 11.17
C TYR A 144 -15.53 3.41 11.70
N THR A 145 -15.88 2.42 12.51
CA THR A 145 -17.22 2.32 13.11
C THR A 145 -17.49 3.39 14.17
N ALA A 146 -16.47 3.91 14.86
CA ALA A 146 -16.61 5.07 15.76
C ALA A 146 -16.93 6.36 14.98
N THR A 147 -16.48 6.45 13.71
CA THR A 147 -16.74 7.59 12.83
C THR A 147 -18.11 7.48 12.16
N ASP A 148 -18.40 6.32 11.57
CA ASP A 148 -19.69 5.95 10.99
C ASP A 148 -20.11 4.56 11.47
N PRO A 149 -21.12 4.44 12.36
CA PRO A 149 -21.60 3.15 12.86
C PRO A 149 -22.14 2.20 11.77
N ASN A 150 -22.47 2.74 10.58
CA ASN A 150 -22.97 1.96 9.44
C ASN A 150 -21.88 1.58 8.44
N PHE A 151 -20.62 1.90 8.70
CA PHE A 151 -19.52 1.62 7.79
C PHE A 151 -19.37 0.10 7.56
N LYS A 152 -19.41 -0.30 6.28
CA LYS A 152 -19.31 -1.71 5.84
C LYS A 152 -18.25 -1.95 4.76
N GLU A 153 -17.57 -0.89 4.35
CA GLU A 153 -16.58 -0.96 3.29
C GLU A 153 -15.23 -1.44 3.82
N ARG A 154 -14.26 -1.54 2.94
CA ARG A 154 -12.91 -1.96 3.31
C ARG A 154 -12.20 -0.90 4.16
N VAL A 155 -11.66 -1.34 5.29
CA VAL A 155 -10.79 -0.54 6.16
C VAL A 155 -9.42 -0.37 5.51
N THR A 156 -9.02 0.86 5.23
CA THR A 156 -7.76 1.23 4.56
C THR A 156 -6.81 2.00 5.48
N VAL A 157 -5.57 2.15 5.06
CA VAL A 157 -4.56 3.06 5.59
C VAL A 157 -3.95 3.83 4.43
N PRO A 158 -3.57 5.14 4.63
CA PRO A 158 -3.47 5.88 5.88
C PRO A 158 -4.82 6.27 6.46
N VAL A 159 -4.84 6.66 7.74
CA VAL A 159 -5.98 7.28 8.40
C VAL A 159 -5.50 8.47 9.22
N LEU A 160 -6.04 9.66 8.97
CA LEU A 160 -5.84 10.85 9.78
C LEU A 160 -6.99 10.97 10.78
N TRP A 161 -6.67 10.74 12.04
CA TRP A 161 -7.59 10.70 13.18
C TRP A 161 -7.59 11.99 13.98
N ASP A 162 -8.74 12.52 14.31
CA ASP A 162 -8.88 13.63 15.25
C ASP A 162 -9.11 13.11 16.68
N LYS A 163 -8.12 13.26 17.55
CA LYS A 163 -8.20 12.86 18.95
C LYS A 163 -9.28 13.59 19.75
N LYS A 164 -9.63 14.81 19.32
CA LYS A 164 -10.65 15.65 20.00
C LYS A 164 -12.07 15.15 19.74
N THR A 165 -12.41 14.93 18.48
CA THR A 165 -13.75 14.46 18.09
C THR A 165 -13.87 12.93 18.12
N ARG A 166 -12.74 12.22 18.21
CA ARG A 166 -12.64 10.76 18.11
C ARG A 166 -13.26 10.22 16.82
N LYS A 167 -12.89 10.84 15.70
CA LYS A 167 -13.35 10.49 14.35
C LYS A 167 -12.19 10.52 13.35
N ILE A 168 -12.35 9.75 12.29
CA ILE A 168 -11.50 9.85 11.10
C ILE A 168 -11.84 11.18 10.41
N VAL A 169 -10.81 11.97 10.15
CA VAL A 169 -10.94 13.18 9.32
C VAL A 169 -10.80 12.81 7.84
N ASN A 170 -9.75 12.05 7.53
CA ASN A 170 -9.43 11.73 6.14
C ASN A 170 -8.67 10.41 6.06
N ASN A 171 -8.95 9.60 5.02
CA ASN A 171 -8.22 8.37 4.74
C ASN A 171 -7.67 8.30 3.30
N CYS A 172 -7.64 9.44 2.61
CA CYS A 172 -7.08 9.60 1.28
C CYS A 172 -5.69 10.24 1.36
N GLU A 173 -4.67 9.56 0.90
CA GLU A 173 -3.31 10.11 0.91
C GLU A 173 -3.14 11.31 -0.03
N ASP A 174 -3.96 11.41 -1.09
CA ASP A 174 -3.95 12.56 -2.01
C ASP A 174 -4.48 13.84 -1.37
N ASP A 175 -5.25 13.73 -0.28
CA ASP A 175 -5.67 14.87 0.55
C ASP A 175 -4.70 15.09 1.72
N ILE A 176 -4.25 14.01 2.39
CA ILE A 176 -3.38 14.11 3.57
C ILE A 176 -2.02 14.73 3.23
N CYS A 177 -1.42 14.38 2.08
CA CYS A 177 -0.14 14.94 1.68
C CYS A 177 -0.19 16.47 1.46
N PRO A 178 -1.13 17.06 0.71
CA PRO A 178 -1.31 18.52 0.62
C PRO A 178 -1.62 19.17 1.97
N ILE A 179 -2.42 18.53 2.85
CA ILE A 179 -2.67 19.02 4.21
C ILE A 179 -1.35 19.14 4.99
N PHE A 180 -0.49 18.13 4.94
CA PHE A 180 0.81 18.16 5.61
C PHE A 180 1.77 19.19 4.99
N ASN A 181 1.76 19.30 3.66
CA ASN A 181 2.62 20.24 2.95
C ASN A 181 2.27 21.71 3.20
N GLY A 182 0.97 22.05 3.17
CA GLY A 182 0.46 23.43 3.23
C GLY A 182 -0.10 23.81 4.58
N VAL A 183 -1.20 23.15 5.00
CA VAL A 183 -1.96 23.52 6.22
C VAL A 183 -1.12 23.39 7.49
N PHE A 184 -0.32 22.31 7.59
CA PHE A 184 0.58 22.09 8.73
C PHE A 184 1.95 22.73 8.59
N ASN A 185 2.19 23.56 7.56
CA ASN A 185 3.51 24.15 7.33
C ASN A 185 3.98 25.08 8.49
N GLU A 186 3.05 25.69 9.21
CA GLU A 186 3.39 26.52 10.38
C GLU A 186 4.02 25.70 11.53
N PHE A 187 3.66 24.43 11.66
CA PHE A 187 4.20 23.50 12.66
C PHE A 187 5.41 22.69 12.14
N ALA A 188 5.73 22.83 10.88
CA ALA A 188 6.81 22.08 10.24
C ALA A 188 8.19 22.61 10.67
N LYS A 189 9.15 21.71 10.93
CA LYS A 189 10.57 22.09 11.12
C LYS A 189 11.18 22.54 9.81
N ASN A 190 10.80 21.92 8.70
CA ASN A 190 11.32 22.15 7.36
C ASN A 190 10.32 22.95 6.49
N LYS A 191 10.02 24.19 6.91
CA LYS A 191 9.00 25.06 6.29
C LYS A 191 9.26 25.38 4.83
N ASN A 192 10.52 25.40 4.41
CA ASN A 192 10.94 25.75 3.04
C ASN A 192 10.75 24.59 2.03
N ILE A 193 10.48 23.39 2.50
CA ILE A 193 10.18 22.26 1.62
C ILE A 193 8.74 22.40 1.12
N ASP A 194 8.58 22.49 -0.20
CA ASP A 194 7.29 22.51 -0.90
C ASP A 194 7.26 21.39 -1.95
N PHE A 195 6.42 20.40 -1.72
CA PHE A 195 6.24 19.27 -2.63
C PHE A 195 5.18 19.51 -3.72
N PHE A 196 4.44 20.64 -3.64
CA PHE A 196 3.39 21.02 -4.61
C PHE A 196 3.65 22.44 -5.16
N PRO A 197 4.80 22.70 -5.81
CA PRO A 197 5.13 24.04 -6.30
C PRO A 197 4.15 24.49 -7.36
N LYS A 198 3.69 25.75 -7.23
CA LYS A 198 2.59 26.29 -8.04
C LYS A 198 2.95 26.44 -9.53
N ASP A 199 4.22 26.67 -9.83
CA ASP A 199 4.73 26.90 -11.19
C ASP A 199 4.63 25.66 -12.10
N ILE A 200 4.48 24.46 -11.53
CA ILE A 200 4.34 23.20 -12.29
C ILE A 200 3.01 22.50 -12.01
N LYS A 201 2.04 23.17 -11.41
CA LYS A 201 0.80 22.55 -10.91
C LYS A 201 0.10 21.63 -11.93
N ASP A 202 -0.08 22.14 -13.17
CA ASP A 202 -0.85 21.41 -14.18
C ASP A 202 -0.07 20.23 -14.76
N GLU A 203 1.27 20.39 -14.95
CA GLU A 203 2.12 19.29 -15.39
C GLU A 203 2.30 18.23 -14.29
N HIS A 204 2.39 18.67 -13.03
CA HIS A 204 2.44 17.79 -11.89
C HIS A 204 1.16 16.95 -11.78
N ALA A 205 -0.01 17.58 -11.91
CA ALA A 205 -1.29 16.86 -11.86
C ALA A 205 -1.39 15.80 -12.97
N LYS A 206 -1.07 16.15 -14.22
CA LYS A 206 -1.06 15.21 -15.35
C LYS A 206 -0.10 14.04 -15.15
N LEU A 207 1.09 14.32 -14.62
CA LEU A 207 2.06 13.25 -14.34
C LEU A 207 1.60 12.37 -13.17
N SER A 208 1.01 12.95 -12.13
CA SER A 208 0.48 12.20 -10.99
C SER A 208 -0.64 11.24 -11.40
N ASP A 209 -1.57 11.70 -12.27
CA ASP A 209 -2.62 10.86 -12.84
C ASP A 209 -2.03 9.72 -13.68
N PHE A 210 -1.04 10.04 -14.54
CA PHE A 210 -0.35 9.05 -15.34
C PHE A 210 0.34 7.98 -14.47
N LEU A 211 1.07 8.40 -13.43
CA LEU A 211 1.75 7.50 -12.49
C LEU A 211 0.74 6.64 -11.72
N TYR A 212 -0.34 7.25 -11.24
CA TYR A 212 -1.40 6.53 -10.55
C TYR A 212 -2.00 5.45 -11.43
N ASP A 213 -2.48 5.81 -12.60
CA ASP A 213 -3.21 4.90 -13.48
C ASP A 213 -2.35 3.76 -14.02
N ASN A 214 -1.11 4.03 -14.40
CA ASN A 214 -0.30 3.06 -15.13
C ASN A 214 0.72 2.34 -14.22
N ILE A 215 1.21 2.96 -13.15
CA ILE A 215 2.24 2.40 -12.29
C ILE A 215 1.69 2.06 -10.90
N ASN A 216 1.22 3.06 -10.11
CA ASN A 216 0.87 2.81 -8.72
C ASN A 216 -0.32 1.86 -8.59
N ASN A 217 -1.41 2.10 -9.32
CA ASN A 217 -2.54 1.19 -9.40
C ASN A 217 -2.35 0.11 -10.47
N GLY A 218 -1.45 0.34 -11.44
CA GLY A 218 -1.10 -0.61 -12.50
C GLY A 218 -0.59 -1.95 -11.97
N VAL A 219 0.27 -1.94 -10.96
CA VAL A 219 0.77 -3.18 -10.32
C VAL A 219 -0.36 -3.98 -9.65
N TYR A 220 -1.38 -3.30 -9.11
CA TYR A 220 -2.56 -3.95 -8.50
C TYR A 220 -3.51 -4.48 -9.57
N ARG A 221 -3.72 -3.74 -10.66
CA ARG A 221 -4.52 -4.22 -11.79
C ARG A 221 -3.93 -5.48 -12.41
N ALA A 222 -2.58 -5.57 -12.48
CA ALA A 222 -1.92 -6.80 -12.91
C ALA A 222 -2.01 -7.90 -11.84
N GLY A 223 -1.69 -7.59 -10.59
CA GLY A 223 -1.58 -8.56 -9.50
C GLY A 223 -2.90 -9.21 -9.09
N PHE A 224 -3.99 -8.47 -9.13
CA PHE A 224 -5.34 -8.94 -8.79
C PHE A 224 -6.20 -9.28 -10.00
N ALA A 225 -5.64 -9.28 -11.21
CA ALA A 225 -6.38 -9.68 -12.41
C ALA A 225 -6.85 -11.14 -12.29
N MET A 226 -8.15 -11.36 -12.51
CA MET A 226 -8.78 -12.68 -12.44
C MET A 226 -8.87 -13.37 -13.80
N ARG A 227 -8.44 -12.70 -14.89
CA ARG A 227 -8.42 -13.25 -16.26
C ARG A 227 -7.12 -12.91 -16.94
N GLN A 228 -6.62 -13.85 -17.75
CA GLN A 228 -5.35 -13.73 -18.49
C GLN A 228 -5.28 -12.43 -19.30
N ARG A 229 -6.34 -12.09 -20.04
CA ARG A 229 -6.38 -10.87 -20.86
C ARG A 229 -6.28 -9.59 -20.01
N ALA A 230 -6.97 -9.52 -18.85
CA ALA A 230 -6.91 -8.37 -17.94
C ALA A 230 -5.48 -8.20 -17.40
N TYR A 231 -4.83 -9.30 -17.01
CA TYR A 231 -3.43 -9.30 -16.59
C TYR A 231 -2.51 -8.79 -17.70
N GLU A 232 -2.59 -9.37 -18.92
CA GLU A 232 -1.71 -8.99 -20.04
C GLU A 232 -1.81 -7.52 -20.41
N VAL A 233 -3.04 -6.99 -20.47
CA VAL A 233 -3.27 -5.56 -20.76
C VAL A 233 -2.66 -4.68 -19.67
N SER A 234 -2.91 -4.99 -18.41
CA SER A 234 -2.42 -4.21 -17.29
C SER A 234 -0.90 -4.28 -17.16
N CYS A 235 -0.33 -5.48 -17.33
CA CYS A 235 1.10 -5.70 -17.25
C CYS A 235 1.85 -4.95 -18.38
N LYS A 236 1.34 -4.98 -19.61
CA LYS A 236 1.92 -4.22 -20.73
C LYS A 236 1.91 -2.72 -20.45
N LYS A 237 0.76 -2.15 -20.09
CA LYS A 237 0.64 -0.72 -19.76
C LYS A 237 1.60 -0.29 -18.65
N LEU A 238 1.76 -1.13 -17.62
CA LEU A 238 2.70 -0.89 -16.54
C LEU A 238 4.14 -0.78 -17.06
N PHE A 239 4.59 -1.72 -17.88
CA PHE A 239 5.96 -1.72 -18.38
C PHE A 239 6.22 -0.64 -19.42
N ASP A 240 5.23 -0.30 -20.26
CA ASP A 240 5.31 0.86 -21.16
C ASP A 240 5.49 2.15 -20.37
N ALA A 241 4.78 2.32 -19.23
CA ALA A 241 4.93 3.47 -18.35
C ALA A 241 6.28 3.49 -17.60
N LEU A 242 6.79 2.34 -17.16
CA LEU A 242 8.13 2.25 -16.57
C LEU A 242 9.22 2.61 -17.59
N ASP A 243 9.09 2.20 -18.86
CA ASP A 243 10.00 2.57 -19.94
C ASP A 243 9.98 4.09 -20.20
N GLU A 244 8.81 4.72 -20.13
CA GLU A 244 8.69 6.18 -20.23
C GLU A 244 9.39 6.89 -19.06
N MET A 245 9.21 6.41 -17.81
CA MET A 245 9.90 6.98 -16.65
C MET A 245 11.41 6.74 -16.72
N GLU A 246 11.87 5.58 -17.15
CA GLU A 246 13.29 5.30 -17.40
C GLU A 246 13.90 6.33 -18.36
N LYS A 247 13.22 6.58 -19.50
CA LYS A 247 13.64 7.57 -20.49
C LYS A 247 13.61 9.01 -19.93
N ARG A 248 12.58 9.37 -19.16
CA ARG A 248 12.48 10.69 -18.50
C ARG A 248 13.65 10.91 -17.55
N LEU A 249 13.91 9.95 -16.69
CA LEU A 249 14.95 9.98 -15.67
C LEU A 249 16.38 9.84 -16.23
N SER A 250 16.57 9.49 -17.50
CA SER A 250 17.88 9.54 -18.14
C SER A 250 18.39 10.98 -18.36
N LYS A 251 17.49 11.96 -18.33
CA LYS A 251 17.77 13.36 -18.66
C LYS A 251 17.82 14.30 -17.45
N SER A 252 17.21 13.94 -16.34
CA SER A 252 17.10 14.76 -15.14
C SER A 252 17.20 13.92 -13.87
N ARG A 253 17.63 14.53 -12.76
CA ARG A 253 17.81 13.84 -11.49
C ARG A 253 16.48 13.34 -10.92
N TYR A 254 15.44 14.18 -10.95
CA TYR A 254 14.08 13.89 -10.48
C TYR A 254 13.06 14.10 -11.60
N LEU A 255 11.80 13.81 -11.36
CA LEU A 255 10.74 13.92 -12.36
C LEU A 255 10.52 15.35 -12.87
N PHE A 256 10.88 16.35 -12.09
CA PHE A 256 10.84 17.79 -12.45
C PHE A 256 12.21 18.44 -12.28
N GLY A 257 13.22 17.94 -12.99
CA GLY A 257 14.59 18.47 -12.99
C GLY A 257 15.32 18.16 -11.69
N ASN A 258 15.74 19.22 -10.97
CA ASN A 258 16.47 19.10 -9.70
C ASN A 258 15.58 19.21 -8.46
N ARG A 259 14.29 19.43 -8.64
CA ARG A 259 13.33 19.56 -7.54
C ARG A 259 12.65 18.23 -7.26
N MET A 260 12.73 17.76 -6.03
CA MET A 260 11.88 16.68 -5.54
C MET A 260 10.50 17.24 -5.26
N VAL A 261 9.48 16.64 -5.87
CA VAL A 261 8.06 17.01 -5.71
C VAL A 261 7.24 15.79 -5.27
N GLU A 262 5.95 15.96 -5.04
CA GLU A 262 5.08 14.86 -4.61
C GLU A 262 5.11 13.66 -5.56
N ALA A 263 5.13 13.90 -6.88
CA ALA A 263 5.18 12.85 -7.90
C ALA A 263 6.41 11.91 -7.75
N ASP A 264 7.55 12.41 -7.26
CA ASP A 264 8.72 11.59 -6.98
C ASP A 264 8.43 10.59 -5.85
N TRP A 265 7.79 11.02 -4.79
CA TRP A 265 7.43 10.16 -3.66
C TRP A 265 6.31 9.18 -4.02
N ARG A 266 5.37 9.59 -4.88
CA ARG A 266 4.33 8.75 -5.47
C ARG A 266 4.94 7.57 -6.25
N LEU A 267 5.90 7.84 -7.11
CA LEU A 267 6.61 6.81 -7.88
C LEU A 267 7.48 5.95 -6.96
N PHE A 268 8.26 6.57 -6.05
CA PHE A 268 9.12 5.87 -5.10
C PHE A 268 8.40 4.78 -4.32
N CYS A 269 7.20 5.05 -3.82
CA CYS A 269 6.43 4.09 -3.01
C CYS A 269 6.14 2.79 -3.77
N THR A 270 5.97 2.85 -5.09
CA THR A 270 5.82 1.65 -5.93
C THR A 270 7.18 1.00 -6.22
N LEU A 271 8.19 1.77 -6.59
CA LEU A 271 9.50 1.24 -6.97
C LEU A 271 10.17 0.46 -5.84
N ILE A 272 10.12 0.97 -4.59
CA ILE A 272 10.74 0.31 -3.43
C ILE A 272 10.13 -1.06 -3.12
N ARG A 273 8.90 -1.32 -3.57
CA ARG A 273 8.17 -2.59 -3.42
C ARG A 273 8.30 -3.51 -4.62
N PHE A 274 8.77 -2.98 -5.74
CA PHE A 274 8.64 -3.66 -7.02
C PHE A 274 9.35 -5.00 -7.05
N ASP A 275 10.66 -5.01 -6.85
CA ASP A 275 11.47 -6.22 -6.97
C ASP A 275 11.19 -7.22 -5.83
N VAL A 276 10.84 -6.73 -4.63
CA VAL A 276 10.62 -7.58 -3.44
C VAL A 276 9.21 -8.19 -3.39
N VAL A 277 8.24 -7.57 -4.09
CA VAL A 277 6.83 -7.99 -4.06
C VAL A 277 6.23 -8.05 -5.46
N TYR A 278 6.11 -6.93 -6.17
CA TYR A 278 5.28 -6.88 -7.38
C TYR A 278 5.81 -7.75 -8.51
N HIS A 279 7.12 -7.86 -8.64
CA HIS A 279 7.76 -8.73 -9.62
C HIS A 279 7.38 -10.21 -9.43
N GLY A 280 7.46 -10.73 -8.21
CA GLY A 280 7.14 -12.13 -7.91
C GLY A 280 5.64 -12.34 -7.62
N HIS A 281 5.16 -11.71 -6.55
CA HIS A 281 3.82 -11.94 -6.01
C HIS A 281 2.70 -11.51 -6.99
N PHE A 282 2.84 -10.34 -7.61
CA PHE A 282 1.87 -9.82 -8.58
C PHE A 282 2.19 -10.18 -10.04
N LYS A 283 3.25 -10.95 -10.28
CA LYS A 283 3.66 -11.39 -11.63
C LYS A 283 3.99 -10.22 -12.59
N CYS A 284 4.35 -9.02 -12.05
CA CYS A 284 4.83 -7.88 -12.84
C CYS A 284 6.30 -8.13 -13.24
N ASN A 285 6.56 -9.15 -14.06
CA ASN A 285 7.90 -9.77 -14.12
C ASN A 285 8.56 -9.76 -15.50
N LEU A 286 8.21 -8.79 -16.37
CA LEU A 286 8.95 -8.61 -17.62
C LEU A 286 10.38 -8.13 -17.36
N ARG A 287 10.57 -7.25 -16.38
CA ARG A 287 11.87 -6.74 -15.90
C ARG A 287 11.77 -6.37 -14.41
N ARG A 288 12.89 -6.34 -13.70
CA ARG A 288 13.01 -5.82 -12.34
C ARG A 288 13.41 -4.35 -12.40
N ILE A 289 13.23 -3.61 -11.32
CA ILE A 289 13.72 -2.22 -11.25
C ILE A 289 15.25 -2.17 -11.35
N ILE A 290 15.95 -3.15 -10.79
CA ILE A 290 17.40 -3.25 -10.93
C ILE A 290 17.89 -3.40 -12.39
N ASP A 291 17.02 -3.82 -13.30
CA ASP A 291 17.33 -3.97 -14.73
C ASP A 291 17.15 -2.63 -15.50
N TYR A 292 16.69 -1.56 -14.83
CA TYR A 292 16.51 -0.21 -15.34
C TYR A 292 17.54 0.75 -14.74
N PRO A 293 18.60 1.13 -15.44
CA PRO A 293 19.70 1.92 -14.87
C PRO A 293 19.27 3.24 -14.22
N ASN A 294 18.34 3.98 -14.85
CA ASN A 294 17.92 5.28 -14.35
C ASN A 294 16.88 5.14 -13.22
N LEU A 295 15.89 4.25 -13.34
CA LEU A 295 14.92 3.97 -12.27
C LEU A 295 15.61 3.39 -11.03
N GLN A 296 16.58 2.49 -11.21
CA GLN A 296 17.36 1.94 -10.10
C GLN A 296 18.17 3.03 -9.39
N GLY A 297 18.91 3.84 -10.13
CA GLY A 297 19.65 4.96 -9.54
C GLY A 297 18.74 5.98 -8.85
N TYR A 298 17.59 6.27 -9.43
CA TYR A 298 16.57 7.15 -8.86
C TYR A 298 15.96 6.60 -7.56
N LEU A 299 15.64 5.31 -7.53
CA LEU A 299 15.18 4.62 -6.33
C LEU A 299 16.21 4.74 -5.20
N LEU A 300 17.48 4.49 -5.50
CA LEU A 300 18.58 4.60 -4.53
C LEU A 300 18.77 6.06 -4.04
N ASP A 301 18.70 7.05 -4.94
CA ASP A 301 18.84 8.46 -4.60
C ASP A 301 17.74 8.92 -3.61
N LEU A 302 16.49 8.57 -3.90
CA LEU A 302 15.37 8.90 -3.02
C LEU A 302 15.42 8.12 -1.69
N TYR A 303 15.79 6.84 -1.71
CA TYR A 303 15.91 6.06 -0.47
C TYR A 303 17.01 6.59 0.45
N GLN A 304 18.13 7.04 -0.13
CA GLN A 304 19.27 7.59 0.62
C GLN A 304 19.08 9.06 1.03
N HIS A 305 17.97 9.69 0.60
CA HIS A 305 17.63 11.01 1.09
C HIS A 305 17.45 11.01 2.61
N PRO A 306 18.06 11.97 3.36
CA PRO A 306 18.02 11.96 4.82
C PRO A 306 16.60 11.79 5.39
N GLY A 307 16.41 10.81 6.26
CA GLY A 307 15.15 10.49 6.92
C GLY A 307 14.24 9.52 6.14
N VAL A 308 14.47 9.24 4.86
CA VAL A 308 13.58 8.37 4.05
C VAL A 308 13.77 6.90 4.40
N ALA A 309 14.99 6.43 4.58
CA ALA A 309 15.29 5.04 4.92
C ALA A 309 14.54 4.58 6.18
N GLU A 310 14.37 5.47 7.17
CA GLU A 310 13.64 5.21 8.41
C GLU A 310 12.13 4.99 8.19
N THR A 311 11.59 5.38 7.04
CA THR A 311 10.18 5.23 6.67
C THR A 311 9.89 3.92 5.95
N VAL A 312 10.91 3.10 5.67
CA VAL A 312 10.83 1.89 4.85
C VAL A 312 11.15 0.66 5.67
N SER A 313 10.29 -0.36 5.61
CA SER A 313 10.55 -1.69 6.17
C SER A 313 10.30 -2.76 5.12
N ILE A 314 11.38 -3.25 4.49
CA ILE A 314 11.30 -4.32 3.50
C ILE A 314 10.70 -5.60 4.10
N ASP A 315 11.01 -5.89 5.35
CA ASP A 315 10.45 -7.04 6.08
C ASP A 315 8.92 -6.93 6.20
N GLN A 316 8.39 -5.81 6.70
CA GLN A 316 6.94 -5.61 6.82
C GLN A 316 6.24 -5.57 5.45
N ILE A 317 6.89 -4.99 4.43
CA ILE A 317 6.39 -5.02 3.06
C ILE A 317 6.20 -6.48 2.60
N LYS A 318 7.24 -7.32 2.70
CA LYS A 318 7.16 -8.72 2.29
C LYS A 318 6.12 -9.49 3.10
N ARG A 319 6.14 -9.38 4.43
CA ARG A 319 5.18 -10.07 5.29
C ARG A 319 3.73 -9.72 4.93
N HIS A 320 3.42 -8.45 4.76
CA HIS A 320 2.07 -8.03 4.39
C HIS A 320 1.59 -8.73 3.12
N TYR A 321 2.29 -8.55 2.02
CA TYR A 321 1.82 -9.05 0.73
C TYR A 321 1.77 -10.58 0.70
N TYR A 322 2.81 -11.27 1.15
CA TYR A 322 2.89 -12.72 1.05
C TYR A 322 2.03 -13.45 2.09
N MET A 323 1.74 -12.85 3.25
CA MET A 323 0.92 -13.49 4.28
C MET A 323 -0.57 -13.10 4.20
N THR A 324 -0.90 -11.91 3.68
CA THR A 324 -2.29 -11.42 3.65
C THR A 324 -3.07 -11.89 2.43
N HIS A 325 -2.43 -12.01 1.26
CA HIS A 325 -3.12 -12.33 0.00
C HIS A 325 -3.14 -13.84 -0.24
N GLU A 326 -4.04 -14.55 0.44
CA GLU A 326 -4.16 -16.01 0.34
C GLU A 326 -4.52 -16.48 -1.07
N GLU A 327 -5.29 -15.71 -1.81
CA GLU A 327 -5.70 -16.01 -3.18
C GLU A 327 -4.51 -16.09 -4.14
N ILE A 328 -3.43 -15.37 -3.83
CA ILE A 328 -2.20 -15.35 -4.62
C ILE A 328 -1.16 -16.30 -4.03
N ASN A 329 -1.07 -16.35 -2.69
CA ASN A 329 -0.07 -17.12 -1.96
C ASN A 329 -0.73 -17.91 -0.80
N PRO A 330 -1.44 -19.01 -1.09
CA PRO A 330 -2.21 -19.76 -0.08
C PRO A 330 -1.34 -20.38 1.02
N THR A 331 -0.06 -20.61 0.76
CA THR A 331 0.89 -21.15 1.74
C THR A 331 1.38 -20.10 2.74
N ARG A 332 1.16 -18.81 2.48
CA ARG A 332 1.66 -17.67 3.27
C ARG A 332 3.17 -17.65 3.47
N ILE A 333 3.92 -18.40 2.64
CA ILE A 333 5.38 -18.41 2.68
C ILE A 333 5.89 -17.04 2.24
N VAL A 334 6.73 -16.42 3.09
CA VAL A 334 7.43 -15.16 2.79
C VAL A 334 8.79 -15.51 2.18
N PRO A 335 9.09 -15.10 0.94
CA PRO A 335 10.35 -15.46 0.27
C PRO A 335 11.55 -14.81 0.94
N LEU A 336 12.70 -15.49 0.97
CA LEU A 336 13.95 -14.93 1.49
C LEU A 336 14.48 -13.80 0.58
N GLY A 337 14.42 -13.99 -0.73
CA GLY A 337 14.88 -13.00 -1.72
C GLY A 337 13.77 -12.07 -2.25
N PRO A 338 14.13 -11.16 -3.17
CA PRO A 338 15.51 -10.79 -3.47
C PRO A 338 16.18 -10.06 -2.30
N ILE A 339 17.50 -10.23 -2.17
CA ILE A 339 18.31 -9.42 -1.26
C ILE A 339 18.70 -8.17 -2.05
N ILE A 340 18.18 -7.03 -1.62
CA ILE A 340 18.45 -5.73 -2.25
C ILE A 340 19.39 -4.92 -1.37
N ASP A 341 20.40 -4.30 -1.98
CA ASP A 341 21.31 -3.38 -1.31
C ASP A 341 20.95 -1.95 -1.72
N LEU A 342 20.24 -1.26 -0.83
CA LEU A 342 19.79 0.12 -1.03
C LEU A 342 20.85 1.16 -0.65
N THR A 343 22.03 0.73 -0.18
CA THR A 343 23.13 1.61 0.21
C THR A 343 24.14 1.85 -0.91
N LYS A 344 24.01 1.15 -2.03
CA LYS A 344 24.89 1.34 -3.20
C LYS A 344 24.84 2.78 -3.70
N PRO A 345 25.95 3.29 -4.26
CA PRO A 345 25.97 4.61 -4.87
C PRO A 345 24.90 4.76 -5.95
N HIS A 346 24.07 5.78 -5.85
CA HIS A 346 22.94 6.00 -6.78
C HIS A 346 23.39 6.58 -8.14
N GLY A 347 24.60 7.20 -8.21
CA GLY A 347 25.19 7.68 -9.45
C GLY A 347 24.49 8.89 -10.11
N ARG A 348 23.52 9.53 -9.42
CA ARG A 348 22.68 10.59 -10.01
C ARG A 348 23.18 12.01 -9.76
N ASN A 349 24.23 12.20 -8.95
CA ASN A 349 24.83 13.54 -8.69
C ASN A 349 25.36 14.24 -9.98
N ARG A 350 25.53 13.47 -11.06
CA ARG A 350 25.95 13.98 -12.38
C ARG A 350 24.80 14.64 -13.18
N LEU A 351 23.57 14.43 -12.76
CA LEU A 351 22.38 14.97 -13.41
C LEU A 351 21.94 16.23 -12.68
N SER A 352 21.65 17.25 -13.43
CA SER A 352 21.15 18.55 -12.95
C SER A 352 19.65 18.68 -13.23
#